data_7f64d073f471225af8389aebb6a4d08e
#
_entry.id   7f64d073f471225af8389aebb6a4d08e
#
_cell.length_a   1.000
_cell.length_b   1.000
_cell.length_c   1.000
_cell.angle_alpha   90.00
_cell.angle_beta   90.00
_cell.angle_gamma   90.00
#
_symmetry.space_group_name_H-M   'P 1'
#
loop_
_entity.id
_entity.type
_entity.pdbx_description
1 polymer ?
#
loop_
_entity_poly.entity_id
_entity_poly.type
_entity_poly.pdbx_seq_one_letter_code
_entity_poly.pdbx_strand_id
1 'polypeptide(L)'
;MAEEKRSDQKKTGELTRSLPRNYRQIGEPGAKKIYIEDYAFTYINSVAYQTPEDEQAGVLLGEVQKSDEEKCLFIKGVIRAKTPENETKQGIIFNEKIWEKIYAEIEKFFPDLEVVGWFAAMPGITQERFLYLKKLHMDNFSGGMKTMYLVNTCDKEENFYL
;
A
#
# COMPACT_ATOMS: atom_id res chain seq x y z
N MET A 1 -32.59 7.00 -8.33
CA MET A 1 -32.38 6.56 -8.28
C MET A 1 -31.60 6.29 -8.34
N ALA A 2 -31.26 6.38 -8.20
CA ALA A 2 -30.42 6.06 -8.39
C ALA A 2 -30.18 5.01 -8.40
N GLU A 3 -30.30 4.57 -8.32
CA GLU A 3 -29.97 3.77 -8.58
C GLU A 3 -30.02 3.23 -9.48
N GLU A 4 -30.42 3.20 -9.78
CA GLU A 4 -30.49 2.66 -10.71
C GLU A 4 -29.75 2.74 -11.47
N LYS A 5 -29.28 3.19 -11.62
CA LYS A 5 -28.48 3.31 -12.37
C LYS A 5 -27.45 2.75 -12.00
N ARG A 6 -27.18 2.53 -11.29
CA ARG A 6 -26.14 2.01 -10.95
C ARG A 6 -26.06 0.69 -11.32
N SER A 7 -26.84 -0.01 -11.37
CA SER A 7 -26.70 -1.36 -11.56
C SER A 7 -26.20 -1.76 -12.84
N ASP A 8 -26.40 -1.11 -13.82
CA ASP A 8 -25.98 -1.65 -15.02
C ASP A 8 -24.66 -1.37 -15.30
N GLN A 9 -24.05 -0.75 -14.55
CA GLN A 9 -22.80 -0.50 -14.88
C GLN A 9 -22.00 -1.57 -14.55
N LYS A 10 -22.40 -2.63 -14.34
CA LYS A 10 -21.71 -3.65 -13.99
C LYS A 10 -21.04 -4.17 -15.01
N LYS A 11 -20.22 -4.49 -15.39
CA LYS A 11 -19.65 -4.99 -16.42
C LYS A 11 -18.31 -4.64 -16.21
N THR A 12 -17.52 -4.40 -17.08
CA THR A 12 -16.22 -4.14 -16.83
C THR A 12 -16.13 -2.91 -16.14
N GLY A 13 -16.88 -2.04 -16.42
CA GLY A 13 -16.79 -0.85 -15.76
C GLY A 13 -17.29 -0.97 -14.43
N GLU A 14 -17.85 -2.09 -14.14
CA GLU A 14 -18.38 -2.29 -12.96
C GLU A 14 -17.49 -2.21 -11.84
N LEU A 15 -16.22 -2.56 -11.89
CA LEU A 15 -15.34 -2.46 -10.79
C LEU A 15 -15.26 -1.02 -10.33
N THR A 16 -15.15 -0.10 -11.26
CA THR A 16 -15.06 1.28 -10.88
C THR A 16 -16.36 1.80 -10.39
N ARG A 17 -17.43 1.39 -11.02
CA ARG A 17 -18.67 1.85 -10.63
C ARG A 17 -19.12 1.37 -9.30
N SER A 18 -18.61 0.27 -8.80
CA SER A 18 -19.00 -0.22 -7.52
C SER A 18 -18.07 0.28 -6.42
N LEU A 19 -17.15 1.18 -6.74
CA LEU A 19 -16.25 1.69 -5.72
C LEU A 19 -16.98 2.51 -4.68
N PRO A 20 -16.68 2.31 -3.42
CA PRO A 20 -17.21 3.16 -2.39
C PRO A 20 -16.66 4.55 -2.54
N ARG A 21 -17.35 5.54 -2.04
CA ARG A 21 -16.88 6.90 -2.18
C ARG A 21 -15.65 7.21 -1.39
N ASN A 22 -15.29 6.38 -0.43
CA ASN A 22 -14.13 6.63 0.39
C ASN A 22 -12.85 6.06 -0.21
N TYR A 23 -12.87 5.63 -1.48
CA TYR A 23 -11.68 5.17 -2.14
C TYR A 23 -11.16 6.25 -3.07
N ARG A 24 -9.88 6.27 -3.31
CA ARG A 24 -9.29 7.15 -4.32
C ARG A 24 -8.37 6.33 -5.19
N GLN A 25 -8.28 6.68 -6.45
CA GLN A 25 -7.41 6.01 -7.38
C GLN A 25 -6.06 6.68 -7.36
N ILE A 26 -5.01 5.86 -7.34
CA ILE A 26 -3.66 6.36 -7.31
C ILE A 26 -2.87 5.65 -8.41
N GLY A 27 -1.69 6.14 -8.70
CA GLY A 27 -0.85 5.54 -9.72
C GLY A 27 -1.22 6.01 -11.09
N GLU A 28 -0.55 5.44 -12.06
CA GLU A 28 -0.73 5.85 -13.44
C GLU A 28 -1.92 5.16 -14.07
N PRO A 29 -2.60 5.81 -14.98
CA PRO A 29 -3.69 5.15 -15.69
C PRO A 29 -3.14 4.00 -16.52
N GLY A 30 -3.91 2.96 -16.64
CA GLY A 30 -3.51 1.81 -17.42
C GLY A 30 -4.34 0.61 -17.08
N ALA A 31 -3.86 -0.55 -17.52
CA ALA A 31 -4.58 -1.78 -17.28
C ALA A 31 -4.54 -2.19 -15.81
N LYS A 32 -3.57 -1.69 -15.06
CA LYS A 32 -3.46 -2.00 -13.65
C LYS A 32 -3.81 -0.75 -12.87
N LYS A 33 -4.78 -0.85 -12.01
CA LYS A 33 -5.25 0.29 -11.24
C LYS A 33 -5.12 0.02 -9.76
N ILE A 34 -4.77 1.05 -9.00
CA ILE A 34 -4.61 0.94 -7.56
C ILE A 34 -5.58 1.91 -6.91
N TYR A 35 -6.36 1.38 -5.98
CA TYR A 35 -7.29 2.19 -5.22
C TYR A 35 -6.94 2.06 -3.75
N ILE A 36 -7.00 3.14 -3.03
CA ILE A 36 -6.68 3.11 -1.60
C ILE A 36 -7.82 3.75 -0.83
N GLU A 37 -8.20 3.12 0.26
CA GLU A 37 -9.26 3.64 1.10
C GLU A 37 -8.76 4.89 1.79
N ASP A 38 -9.63 5.89 1.94
CA ASP A 38 -9.22 7.17 2.50
C ASP A 38 -8.56 7.03 3.87
N TYR A 39 -9.09 6.17 4.69
CA TYR A 39 -8.53 6.00 6.02
C TYR A 39 -7.10 5.44 5.95
N ALA A 40 -6.84 4.53 5.01
CA ALA A 40 -5.50 3.97 4.87
C ALA A 40 -4.52 5.03 4.37
N PHE A 41 -4.96 5.83 3.41
CA PHE A 41 -4.14 6.91 2.88
C PHE A 41 -3.81 7.92 3.98
N THR A 42 -4.81 8.28 4.79
CA THR A 42 -4.61 9.22 5.87
C THR A 42 -3.68 8.66 6.92
N TYR A 43 -3.81 7.37 7.22
CA TYR A 43 -2.96 6.75 8.21
C TYR A 43 -1.50 6.74 7.75
N ILE A 44 -1.24 6.40 6.49
CA ILE A 44 0.11 6.38 5.98
C ILE A 44 0.73 7.77 6.06
N ASN A 45 -0.02 8.79 5.68
CA ASN A 45 0.49 10.14 5.73
C ASN A 45 0.71 10.59 7.17
N SER A 46 -0.14 10.17 8.08
CA SER A 46 0.03 10.51 9.48
C SER A 46 1.32 9.90 10.01
N VAL A 47 1.60 8.64 9.67
CA VAL A 47 2.83 8.00 10.10
C VAL A 47 4.04 8.69 9.48
N ALA A 48 3.97 8.99 8.18
CA ALA A 48 5.09 9.57 7.46
C ALA A 48 5.45 10.95 7.99
N TYR A 49 4.45 11.78 8.25
CA TYR A 49 4.70 13.17 8.59
C TYR A 49 4.69 13.50 10.07
N GLN A 50 4.46 12.50 10.92
CA GLN A 50 4.56 12.72 12.35
C GLN A 50 6.02 12.90 12.72
N THR A 51 6.91 12.14 12.10
CA THR A 51 8.35 12.31 12.31
C THR A 51 8.97 12.29 10.92
N PRO A 52 8.85 13.39 10.16
CA PRO A 52 9.26 13.38 8.75
C PRO A 52 10.76 13.15 8.53
N GLU A 53 11.57 13.32 9.56
CA GLU A 53 12.99 13.07 9.43
C GLU A 53 13.36 11.61 9.64
N ASP A 54 12.41 10.77 10.06
CA ASP A 54 12.70 9.37 10.33
C ASP A 54 12.19 8.47 9.22
N GLU A 55 12.77 7.29 9.11
CA GLU A 55 12.29 6.31 8.14
C GLU A 55 11.20 5.48 8.77
N GLN A 56 10.11 5.30 8.04
CA GLN A 56 8.97 4.53 8.52
C GLN A 56 8.58 3.54 7.44
N ALA A 57 7.97 2.43 7.84
CA ALA A 57 7.51 1.45 6.88
C ALA A 57 6.30 0.70 7.44
N GLY A 58 5.60 0.03 6.56
CA GLY A 58 4.48 -0.79 6.97
C GLY A 58 3.99 -1.62 5.81
N VAL A 59 3.02 -2.48 6.07
CA VAL A 59 2.50 -3.41 5.10
C VAL A 59 1.09 -2.98 4.71
N LEU A 60 0.79 -3.08 3.43
CA LEU A 60 -0.52 -2.72 2.90
C LEU A 60 -1.34 -3.99 2.71
N LEU A 61 -2.57 -3.94 3.16
CA LEU A 61 -3.47 -5.09 3.10
C LEU A 61 -4.67 -4.77 2.24
N GLY A 62 -5.15 -5.76 1.55
CA GLY A 62 -6.30 -5.54 0.69
C GLY A 62 -6.60 -6.75 -0.16
N GLU A 63 -7.02 -6.50 -1.37
CA GLU A 63 -7.36 -7.58 -2.27
C GLU A 63 -7.12 -7.17 -3.71
N VAL A 64 -6.93 -8.14 -4.56
CA VAL A 64 -6.75 -7.91 -5.97
C VAL A 64 -8.01 -8.44 -6.67
N GLN A 65 -8.62 -7.62 -7.49
CA GLN A 65 -9.78 -8.02 -8.27
C GLN A 65 -9.39 -8.00 -9.75
N LYS A 66 -9.82 -9.00 -10.47
CA LYS A 66 -9.51 -9.13 -11.86
C LYS A 66 -10.77 -9.16 -12.69
N SER A 67 -10.76 -8.50 -13.81
CA SER A 67 -11.79 -8.65 -14.79
C SER A 67 -11.09 -9.03 -16.08
N ASP A 68 -11.83 -9.16 -17.17
CA ASP A 68 -11.24 -9.59 -18.42
C ASP A 68 -10.14 -8.68 -18.88
N GLU A 69 -10.27 -7.41 -18.64
CA GLU A 69 -9.30 -6.45 -19.14
C GLU A 69 -8.54 -5.67 -18.10
N GLU A 70 -8.87 -5.81 -16.85
CA GLU A 70 -8.25 -5.02 -15.82
C GLU A 70 -7.89 -5.80 -14.61
N LYS A 71 -6.86 -5.33 -13.91
CA LYS A 71 -6.55 -5.81 -12.61
C LYS A 71 -6.62 -4.61 -11.69
N CYS A 72 -7.35 -4.73 -10.61
CA CYS A 72 -7.49 -3.65 -9.65
C CYS A 72 -6.98 -4.11 -8.30
N LEU A 73 -6.16 -3.29 -7.69
CA LEU A 73 -5.62 -3.58 -6.38
C LEU A 73 -6.28 -2.62 -5.41
N PHE A 74 -6.94 -3.16 -4.41
CA PHE A 74 -7.63 -2.34 -3.42
C PHE A 74 -6.91 -2.42 -2.09
N ILE A 75 -6.42 -1.27 -1.61
CA ILE A 75 -5.73 -1.20 -0.34
C ILE A 75 -6.75 -0.79 0.71
N LYS A 76 -6.98 -1.67 1.66
CA LYS A 76 -8.03 -1.47 2.65
C LYS A 76 -7.50 -1.38 4.07
N GLY A 77 -6.27 -1.73 4.30
CA GLY A 77 -5.71 -1.68 5.65
C GLY A 77 -4.22 -1.47 5.61
N VAL A 78 -3.68 -1.07 6.74
CA VAL A 78 -2.26 -0.79 6.88
C VAL A 78 -1.82 -1.29 8.23
N ILE A 79 -0.67 -1.96 8.27
CA ILE A 79 -0.05 -2.34 9.52
C ILE A 79 1.34 -1.77 9.53
N ARG A 80 1.63 -0.94 10.52
CA ARG A 80 2.93 -0.32 10.64
C ARG A 80 3.96 -1.36 11.09
N ALA A 81 5.10 -1.38 10.42
CA ALA A 81 6.18 -2.30 10.76
C ALA A 81 7.07 -1.62 11.80
N LYS A 82 6.58 -1.54 13.03
CA LYS A 82 7.31 -0.87 14.09
C LYS A 82 7.89 -1.88 15.03
N THR A 83 9.18 -2.00 15.01
CA THR A 83 9.90 -2.91 15.91
C THR A 83 11.15 -2.21 16.37
N PRO A 84 11.79 -2.70 17.41
CA PRO A 84 13.03 -2.08 17.84
C PRO A 84 14.08 -2.01 16.73
N GLU A 85 14.08 -2.98 15.85
CA GLU A 85 15.03 -2.97 14.75
C GLU A 85 14.79 -1.79 13.82
N ASN A 86 13.52 -1.46 13.58
CA ASN A 86 13.21 -0.35 12.70
C ASN A 86 13.29 0.99 13.41
N GLU A 87 13.31 0.98 14.72
CA GLU A 87 13.40 2.22 15.46
C GLU A 87 14.85 2.64 15.66
N THR A 88 15.80 1.79 15.27
CA THR A 88 17.20 2.17 15.39
C THR A 88 17.61 2.90 14.14
N LYS A 89 18.85 3.30 14.07
CA LYS A 89 19.33 4.00 12.90
C LYS A 89 19.71 3.08 11.77
N GLN A 90 19.35 1.82 11.86
CA GLN A 90 19.69 0.89 10.81
C GLN A 90 18.75 0.97 9.63
N GLY A 91 17.66 1.67 9.78
CA GLY A 91 16.75 1.86 8.67
C GLY A 91 15.68 0.79 8.56
N ILE A 92 15.06 0.70 7.41
CA ILE A 92 13.94 -0.19 7.20
C ILE A 92 14.44 -1.59 6.87
N ILE A 93 13.96 -2.58 7.58
CA ILE A 93 14.30 -3.97 7.31
C ILE A 93 13.06 -4.83 7.49
N PHE A 94 13.08 -6.00 6.86
CA PHE A 94 12.05 -7.01 7.06
C PHE A 94 12.79 -8.31 7.38
N ASN A 95 12.48 -8.90 8.51
CA ASN A 95 13.07 -10.18 8.88
C ASN A 95 11.97 -11.06 9.46
N GLU A 96 12.32 -12.26 9.84
CA GLU A 96 11.35 -13.23 10.30
C GLU A 96 10.57 -12.74 11.51
N LYS A 97 11.25 -12.10 12.44
CA LYS A 97 10.62 -11.62 13.64
C LYS A 97 9.61 -10.51 13.33
N ILE A 98 9.95 -9.61 12.43
CA ILE A 98 9.05 -8.54 12.03
C ILE A 98 7.84 -9.12 11.32
N TRP A 99 8.05 -10.12 10.44
CA TRP A 99 6.94 -10.74 9.75
C TRP A 99 6.03 -11.49 10.69
N GLU A 100 6.57 -12.11 11.74
CA GLU A 100 5.73 -12.78 12.72
C GLU A 100 4.78 -11.80 13.38
N LYS A 101 5.28 -10.63 13.74
CA LYS A 101 4.45 -9.61 14.37
C LYS A 101 3.40 -9.09 13.39
N ILE A 102 3.80 -8.89 12.15
CA ILE A 102 2.87 -8.41 11.14
C ILE A 102 1.74 -9.42 10.93
N TYR A 103 2.08 -10.71 10.79
CA TYR A 103 1.05 -11.71 10.55
C TYR A 103 0.13 -11.86 11.76
N ALA A 104 0.65 -11.69 12.97
CA ALA A 104 -0.20 -11.74 14.15
C ALA A 104 -1.23 -10.61 14.13
N GLU A 105 -0.82 -9.42 13.69
CA GLU A 105 -1.74 -8.30 13.59
C GLU A 105 -2.73 -8.46 12.46
N ILE A 106 -2.31 -9.06 11.35
CA ILE A 106 -3.22 -9.31 10.25
C ILE A 106 -4.33 -10.24 10.74
N GLU A 107 -3.96 -11.30 11.43
CA GLU A 107 -4.94 -12.25 11.91
C GLU A 107 -5.90 -11.60 12.89
N LYS A 108 -5.42 -10.69 13.69
CA LYS A 108 -6.26 -10.04 14.69
C LYS A 108 -7.15 -8.96 14.12
N PHE A 109 -6.65 -8.16 13.22
CA PHE A 109 -7.39 -6.99 12.74
C PHE A 109 -7.90 -7.07 11.30
N PHE A 110 -7.27 -7.86 10.46
CA PHE A 110 -7.64 -7.91 9.05
C PHE A 110 -7.62 -9.35 8.52
N PRO A 111 -8.35 -10.27 9.17
CA PRO A 111 -8.22 -11.69 8.81
C PRO A 111 -8.66 -12.04 7.39
N ASP A 112 -9.46 -11.18 6.78
CA ASP A 112 -9.94 -11.47 5.43
C ASP A 112 -9.14 -10.80 4.34
N LEU A 113 -8.09 -10.10 4.69
CA LEU A 113 -7.29 -9.39 3.70
C LEU A 113 -5.94 -10.06 3.52
N GLU A 114 -5.31 -9.80 2.39
CA GLU A 114 -4.00 -10.33 2.12
C GLU A 114 -3.01 -9.20 1.94
N VAL A 115 -1.74 -9.52 1.99
CA VAL A 115 -0.70 -8.53 1.80
C VAL A 115 -0.67 -8.16 0.33
N VAL A 116 -0.89 -6.90 0.01
CA VAL A 116 -0.88 -6.44 -1.37
C VAL A 116 0.24 -5.44 -1.64
N GLY A 117 1.08 -5.18 -0.64
CA GLY A 117 2.21 -4.28 -0.85
C GLY A 117 2.75 -3.78 0.46
N TRP A 118 3.51 -2.70 0.37
CA TRP A 118 4.10 -2.09 1.54
C TRP A 118 4.39 -0.63 1.25
N PHE A 119 4.62 0.13 2.30
CA PHE A 119 4.99 1.52 2.13
C PHE A 119 6.27 1.82 2.88
N ALA A 120 6.99 2.82 2.40
CA ALA A 120 8.15 3.33 3.08
C ALA A 120 8.10 4.84 2.99
N ALA A 121 8.47 5.52 4.06
CA ALA A 121 8.51 6.97 4.10
C ALA A 121 9.86 7.39 4.63
N MET A 122 10.48 8.38 4.01
CA MET A 122 11.80 8.84 4.43
C MET A 122 12.07 10.21 3.86
N PRO A 123 12.96 10.97 4.47
CA PRO A 123 13.31 12.29 3.96
C PRO A 123 14.35 12.15 2.85
N GLY A 124 13.91 12.33 1.61
CA GLY A 124 14.81 12.24 0.47
C GLY A 124 15.08 10.79 0.09
N ILE A 125 14.84 10.47 -1.17
CA ILE A 125 15.08 9.12 -1.64
C ILE A 125 16.13 9.22 -2.74
N THR A 126 17.37 8.90 -2.37
CA THR A 126 18.45 8.88 -3.35
C THR A 126 18.32 7.65 -4.21
N GLN A 127 19.05 7.61 -5.30
CA GLN A 127 19.02 6.46 -6.18
C GLN A 127 19.50 5.22 -5.43
N GLU A 128 20.50 5.36 -4.59
CA GLU A 128 21.01 4.25 -3.81
C GLU A 128 19.95 3.70 -2.86
N ARG A 129 19.23 4.60 -2.19
CA ARG A 129 18.17 4.18 -1.30
C ARG A 129 17.03 3.53 -2.08
N PHE A 130 16.71 4.07 -3.24
CA PHE A 130 15.65 3.50 -4.05
C PHE A 130 16.01 2.06 -4.46
N LEU A 131 17.27 1.82 -4.81
CA LEU A 131 17.69 0.47 -5.18
C LEU A 131 17.60 -0.47 -3.99
N TYR A 132 17.92 0.00 -2.81
CA TYR A 132 17.79 -0.79 -1.60
C TYR A 132 16.31 -1.15 -1.35
N LEU A 133 15.43 -0.18 -1.50
CA LEU A 133 14.00 -0.42 -1.30
C LEU A 133 13.47 -1.38 -2.35
N LYS A 134 13.95 -1.26 -3.57
CA LYS A 134 13.53 -2.16 -4.64
C LYS A 134 13.96 -3.59 -4.32
N LYS A 135 15.16 -3.76 -3.76
CA LYS A 135 15.61 -5.08 -3.38
C LYS A 135 14.76 -5.65 -2.25
N LEU A 136 14.41 -4.81 -1.26
CA LEU A 136 13.52 -5.26 -0.20
C LEU A 136 12.17 -5.70 -0.78
N HIS A 137 11.68 -4.97 -1.77
CA HIS A 137 10.43 -5.32 -2.40
C HIS A 137 10.52 -6.68 -3.08
N MET A 138 11.59 -6.89 -3.82
CA MET A 138 11.75 -8.15 -4.52
C MET A 138 11.96 -9.33 -3.57
N ASP A 139 12.64 -9.10 -2.47
CA ASP A 139 12.91 -10.17 -1.52
C ASP A 139 11.70 -10.52 -0.65
N ASN A 140 10.84 -9.56 -0.37
CA ASN A 140 9.77 -9.77 0.60
C ASN A 140 8.36 -9.69 0.04
N PHE A 141 8.18 -9.11 -1.11
CA PHE A 141 6.85 -8.87 -1.66
C PHE A 141 6.72 -9.35 -3.10
N SER A 142 7.43 -10.42 -3.44
CA SER A 142 7.36 -10.96 -4.78
C SER A 142 6.07 -11.78 -4.92
N GLY A 143 5.72 -12.05 -6.15
CA GLY A 143 4.56 -12.88 -6.42
C GLY A 143 3.29 -12.07 -6.54
N GLY A 144 2.54 -12.33 -7.57
CA GLY A 144 1.29 -11.66 -7.77
C GLY A 144 1.45 -10.18 -7.96
N MET A 145 0.38 -9.45 -7.71
CA MET A 145 0.37 -8.01 -7.89
C MET A 145 0.63 -7.38 -6.53
N LYS A 146 1.81 -6.82 -6.35
CA LYS A 146 2.17 -6.17 -5.11
C LYS A 146 2.68 -4.77 -5.42
N THR A 147 2.38 -3.81 -4.58
CA THR A 147 2.78 -2.43 -4.83
C THR A 147 3.76 -1.95 -3.77
N MET A 148 4.63 -1.06 -4.17
CA MET A 148 5.54 -0.39 -3.27
C MET A 148 5.16 1.09 -3.30
N TYR A 149 4.75 1.62 -2.15
CA TYR A 149 4.31 3.01 -2.05
C TYR A 149 5.38 3.80 -1.31
N LEU A 150 6.01 4.72 -1.97
CA LEU A 150 7.09 5.50 -1.38
C LEU A 150 6.66 6.93 -1.13
N VAL A 151 6.95 7.42 0.06
CA VAL A 151 6.64 8.78 0.45
C VAL A 151 7.95 9.48 0.74
N ASN A 152 8.25 10.53 -0.03
CA ASN A 152 9.44 11.33 0.20
C ASN A 152 9.00 12.53 1.03
N THR A 153 9.24 12.49 2.34
CA THR A 153 8.74 13.52 3.22
C THR A 153 9.46 14.85 3.05
N CYS A 154 10.66 14.82 2.50
CA CYS A 154 11.39 16.04 2.27
C CYS A 154 10.77 16.84 1.13
N ASP A 155 10.40 16.19 0.05
CA ASP A 155 9.84 16.86 -1.10
C ASP A 155 8.32 16.79 -1.16
N LYS A 156 7.71 16.09 -0.21
CA LYS A 156 6.26 15.90 -0.16
C LYS A 156 5.74 15.26 -1.43
N GLU A 157 6.44 14.21 -1.86
CA GLU A 157 6.06 13.46 -3.04
C GLU A 157 5.72 12.03 -2.70
N GLU A 158 4.80 11.45 -3.44
CA GLU A 158 4.36 10.10 -3.23
C GLU A 158 4.35 9.38 -4.56
N ASN A 159 4.79 8.14 -4.58
CA ASN A 159 4.80 7.35 -5.80
C ASN A 159 4.46 5.90 -5.50
N PHE A 160 3.72 5.28 -6.41
CA PHE A 160 3.39 3.88 -6.31
C PHE A 160 4.11 3.13 -7.42
N TYR A 161 4.63 1.97 -7.08
CA TYR A 161 5.32 1.12 -8.03
C TYR A 161 4.75 -0.29 -7.96
N LEU A 162 4.71 -0.98 -9.06
CA LEU A 162 4.26 -2.37 -9.12
C LEU A 162 5.38 -3.30 -9.57
#